data_339c56e4ade54d077bdc8c823ea8725f
#
_entry.id   339c56e4ade54d077bdc8c823ea8725f
#
_cell.length_a   1.000
_cell.length_b   1.000
_cell.length_c   1.000
_cell.angle_alpha   90.00
_cell.angle_beta   90.00
_cell.angle_gamma   90.00
#
_symmetry.space_group_name_H-M   'P 1'
#
loop_
_entity.id
_entity.type
_entity.pdbx_description
1 polymer ?
#
loop_
_entity_poly.entity_id
_entity_poly.type
_entity_poly.pdbx_seq_one_letter_code
_entity_poly.pdbx_strand_id
1 'polypeptide(L)'
;KVVVLLGTNMDIPVVDRRGRINMERVRLVHGNGGRFSHELTERFILKYFTNDLLAPLHDGAQFPVTAGRMAFSTDSYVVQPAFFPGGNIGKLAVCGTVNDLAMNGAVPQYLSCGLILEEGLAFEELDEILRTMAEMATAANIQIVTGDTKVVKKGEVDKIYINTAGIGMIPDGIDIGPHRVKAGMDIILSGAIGDHSIAVMGQRFGLDLSDSLKTDCAPLNKMVHAVLDKVGSQVALLRDPTRGGLGTVLKEIADQSQVGIKVEETAIPVHDEVQSVCDILGYDPLYLANEGKVVLVVEPAVTDQVLQVLHGFEEGKEAVLIGKTLDKNIGKVGLQTAIGGVRLVDLLGEDQVPRIC
;
A
#
# COMPACT_ATOMS: atom_id res chain seq x y z
N LYS A 1 -30.35 37.45 -40.30
CA LYS A 1 -30.43 37.02 -38.90
C LYS A 1 -29.20 36.20 -38.64
N VAL A 2 -28.24 36.77 -37.93
CA VAL A 2 -27.04 36.13 -37.45
C VAL A 2 -27.41 35.41 -36.16
N VAL A 3 -27.32 34.10 -36.11
CA VAL A 3 -27.43 33.32 -34.87
C VAL A 3 -26.00 33.19 -34.33
N VAL A 4 -25.72 33.88 -33.24
CA VAL A 4 -24.52 33.68 -32.45
C VAL A 4 -24.74 32.42 -31.63
N LEU A 5 -24.10 31.33 -32.01
CA LEU A 5 -23.95 30.14 -31.17
C LEU A 5 -22.84 30.43 -30.15
N LEU A 6 -23.27 30.71 -28.92
CA LEU A 6 -22.39 30.68 -27.75
C LEU A 6 -21.83 29.26 -27.61
N GLY A 7 -20.53 29.13 -27.72
CA GLY A 7 -19.80 27.87 -27.62
C GLY A 7 -19.90 27.28 -26.21
N THR A 8 -20.73 26.27 -26.05
CA THR A 8 -20.50 25.21 -25.09
C THR A 8 -19.84 24.07 -25.86
N ASN A 9 -18.61 23.72 -25.50
CA ASN A 9 -17.99 22.48 -25.97
C ASN A 9 -18.84 21.30 -25.46
N MET A 10 -19.92 21.00 -26.17
CA MET A 10 -20.57 19.72 -26.07
C MET A 10 -19.78 18.79 -27.02
N ASP A 11 -18.92 17.94 -26.45
CA ASP A 11 -18.37 16.81 -27.17
C ASP A 11 -19.53 15.99 -27.72
N ILE A 12 -19.75 16.09 -29.02
CA ILE A 12 -20.79 15.29 -29.70
C ILE A 12 -20.28 13.84 -29.65
N PRO A 13 -21.02 12.92 -29.00
CA PRO A 13 -20.56 11.54 -28.89
C PRO A 13 -20.42 10.91 -30.28
N VAL A 14 -19.24 10.41 -30.59
CA VAL A 14 -19.00 9.60 -31.80
C VAL A 14 -19.72 8.28 -31.61
N VAL A 15 -20.75 8.05 -32.39
CA VAL A 15 -21.56 6.82 -32.36
C VAL A 15 -20.97 5.82 -33.37
N ASP A 16 -20.62 4.60 -32.92
CA ASP A 16 -20.19 3.54 -33.82
C ASP A 16 -21.34 3.07 -34.73
N ARG A 17 -21.03 2.26 -35.76
CA ARG A 17 -22.01 1.75 -36.72
C ARG A 17 -23.13 0.89 -36.11
N ARG A 18 -23.04 0.58 -34.79
CA ARG A 18 -24.05 -0.18 -34.01
C ARG A 18 -24.79 0.72 -33.01
N GLY A 19 -24.67 2.05 -33.15
CA GLY A 19 -25.35 3.01 -32.26
C GLY A 19 -24.70 3.11 -30.87
N ARG A 20 -23.49 2.61 -30.65
CA ARG A 20 -22.77 2.72 -29.40
C ARG A 20 -21.94 3.98 -29.39
N ILE A 21 -22.07 4.75 -28.33
CA ILE A 21 -21.27 5.96 -28.11
C ILE A 21 -19.86 5.54 -27.74
N ASN A 22 -18.88 5.83 -28.62
CA ASN A 22 -17.48 5.65 -28.30
C ASN A 22 -17.04 6.81 -27.38
N MET A 23 -17.06 6.60 -26.10
CA MET A 23 -16.57 7.57 -25.12
C MET A 23 -15.15 7.20 -24.73
N GLU A 24 -14.22 8.12 -24.95
CA GLU A 24 -12.80 7.93 -24.60
C GLU A 24 -12.50 8.35 -23.15
N ARG A 25 -13.44 9.03 -22.50
CA ARG A 25 -13.26 9.61 -21.16
C ARG A 25 -14.46 9.41 -20.25
N VAL A 26 -14.18 9.33 -18.95
CA VAL A 26 -15.19 9.32 -17.88
C VAL A 26 -15.98 10.64 -17.91
N ARG A 27 -17.29 10.57 -17.71
CA ARG A 27 -18.22 11.70 -17.64
C ARG A 27 -19.13 11.54 -16.43
N LEU A 28 -19.70 12.63 -15.92
CA LEU A 28 -20.60 12.62 -14.74
C LEU A 28 -21.73 11.59 -14.85
N VAL A 29 -22.27 11.35 -16.06
CA VAL A 29 -23.33 10.38 -16.27
C VAL A 29 -22.95 8.94 -15.91
N HIS A 30 -21.65 8.60 -15.89
CA HIS A 30 -21.16 7.27 -15.48
C HIS A 30 -21.27 7.03 -13.97
N GLY A 31 -21.45 8.08 -13.16
CA GLY A 31 -21.64 7.99 -11.72
C GLY A 31 -23.10 8.10 -11.24
N ASN A 32 -24.08 8.23 -12.15
CA ASN A 32 -25.46 8.58 -11.79
C ASN A 32 -26.40 7.36 -11.60
N GLY A 33 -25.88 6.14 -11.60
CA GLY A 33 -26.68 4.90 -11.41
C GLY A 33 -27.55 4.49 -12.60
N GLY A 34 -27.50 5.24 -13.73
CA GLY A 34 -28.27 4.94 -14.94
C GLY A 34 -27.49 4.04 -15.92
N ARG A 35 -27.99 3.99 -17.18
CA ARG A 35 -27.43 3.14 -18.25
C ARG A 35 -25.90 3.24 -18.38
N PHE A 36 -25.36 4.44 -18.35
CA PHE A 36 -23.91 4.66 -18.50
C PHE A 36 -23.10 4.13 -17.30
N SER A 37 -23.66 4.15 -16.09
CA SER A 37 -23.03 3.50 -14.92
C SER A 37 -22.98 1.98 -15.10
N HIS A 38 -24.06 1.37 -15.62
CA HIS A 38 -24.08 -0.06 -15.95
C HIS A 38 -23.05 -0.40 -17.04
N GLU A 39 -22.96 0.40 -18.11
CA GLU A 39 -21.97 0.21 -19.17
C GLU A 39 -20.53 0.31 -18.63
N LEU A 40 -20.25 1.25 -17.71
CA LEU A 40 -18.95 1.36 -17.04
C LEU A 40 -18.65 0.11 -16.20
N THR A 41 -19.63 -0.32 -15.39
CA THR A 41 -19.48 -1.53 -14.56
C THR A 41 -19.21 -2.76 -15.42
N GLU A 42 -19.99 -3.00 -16.46
CA GLU A 42 -19.84 -4.18 -17.34
C GLU A 42 -18.52 -4.16 -18.12
N ARG A 43 -18.13 -3.01 -18.68
CA ARG A 43 -16.96 -2.91 -19.56
C ARG A 43 -15.63 -2.88 -18.83
N PHE A 44 -15.60 -2.34 -17.60
CA PHE A 44 -14.36 -2.08 -16.86
C PHE A 44 -14.30 -2.85 -15.54
N ILE A 45 -15.31 -2.75 -14.69
CA ILE A 45 -15.26 -3.36 -13.35
C ILE A 45 -15.34 -4.90 -13.45
N LEU A 46 -16.40 -5.42 -14.09
CA LEU A 46 -16.59 -6.88 -14.22
C LEU A 46 -15.57 -7.54 -15.12
N LYS A 47 -14.95 -6.81 -16.04
CA LYS A 47 -13.83 -7.34 -16.85
C LYS A 47 -12.69 -7.91 -16.01
N TYR A 48 -12.43 -7.30 -14.85
CA TYR A 48 -11.29 -7.61 -14.01
C TYR A 48 -11.67 -8.30 -12.68
N PHE A 49 -12.84 -7.98 -12.12
CA PHE A 49 -13.20 -8.40 -10.76
C PHE A 49 -14.31 -9.47 -10.72
N THR A 50 -14.59 -10.15 -11.86
CA THR A 50 -15.61 -11.18 -11.91
C THR A 50 -15.30 -12.34 -10.97
N ASN A 51 -16.21 -12.61 -10.03
CA ASN A 51 -16.23 -13.78 -9.14
C ASN A 51 -17.68 -14.05 -8.71
N ASP A 52 -17.92 -15.22 -8.09
CA ASP A 52 -19.27 -15.66 -7.73
C ASP A 52 -19.96 -14.73 -6.68
N LEU A 53 -19.17 -14.00 -5.87
CA LEU A 53 -19.69 -13.09 -4.86
C LEU A 53 -20.09 -11.73 -5.45
N LEU A 54 -19.36 -11.25 -6.45
CA LEU A 54 -19.64 -9.99 -7.15
C LEU A 54 -20.65 -10.14 -8.29
N ALA A 55 -20.65 -11.27 -8.98
CA ALA A 55 -21.47 -11.50 -10.19
C ALA A 55 -22.98 -11.20 -10.03
N PRO A 56 -23.61 -11.42 -8.85
CA PRO A 56 -25.02 -11.05 -8.66
C PRO A 56 -25.28 -9.54 -8.70
N LEU A 57 -24.26 -8.68 -8.58
CA LEU A 57 -24.36 -7.21 -8.51
C LEU A 57 -25.41 -6.74 -7.49
N HIS A 58 -25.46 -7.42 -6.35
CA HIS A 58 -26.33 -7.07 -5.24
C HIS A 58 -25.74 -5.89 -4.44
N ASP A 59 -26.50 -5.30 -3.51
CA ASP A 59 -26.06 -4.16 -2.67
C ASP A 59 -24.84 -4.50 -1.78
N GLY A 60 -24.45 -5.76 -1.68
CA GLY A 60 -23.28 -6.23 -0.97
C GLY A 60 -22.97 -7.71 -1.23
N ALA A 61 -21.77 -8.14 -0.88
CA ALA A 61 -21.35 -9.54 -1.00
C ALA A 61 -21.78 -10.33 0.23
N GLN A 62 -22.24 -11.58 0.01
CA GLN A 62 -22.62 -12.52 1.06
C GLN A 62 -21.66 -13.72 1.03
N PHE A 63 -21.02 -14.03 2.14
CA PHE A 63 -20.12 -15.17 2.26
C PHE A 63 -20.27 -15.84 3.62
N PRO A 64 -20.00 -17.17 3.71
CA PRO A 64 -20.04 -17.88 4.99
C PRO A 64 -18.88 -17.41 5.89
N VAL A 65 -19.14 -17.31 7.18
CA VAL A 65 -18.11 -16.98 8.19
C VAL A 65 -17.78 -18.21 8.99
N THR A 66 -16.49 -18.54 9.11
CA THR A 66 -15.99 -19.56 10.03
C THR A 66 -15.79 -18.96 11.41
N ALA A 67 -15.89 -19.79 12.47
CA ALA A 67 -15.57 -19.35 13.83
C ALA A 67 -14.08 -18.98 13.91
N GLY A 68 -13.76 -17.95 14.69
CA GLY A 68 -12.38 -17.50 14.87
C GLY A 68 -12.26 -15.99 15.06
N ARG A 69 -11.03 -15.48 14.98
CA ARG A 69 -10.74 -14.04 14.98
C ARG A 69 -10.59 -13.52 13.56
N MET A 70 -11.13 -12.34 13.31
CA MET A 70 -11.08 -11.68 12.02
C MET A 70 -10.36 -10.34 12.18
N ALA A 71 -9.50 -9.98 11.24
CA ALA A 71 -8.99 -8.63 11.06
C ALA A 71 -9.81 -7.91 9.99
N PHE A 72 -9.98 -6.61 10.19
CA PHE A 72 -10.60 -5.68 9.23
C PHE A 72 -9.73 -4.43 9.14
N SER A 73 -9.40 -4.01 7.92
CA SER A 73 -8.68 -2.76 7.65
C SER A 73 -9.34 -1.98 6.53
N THR A 74 -9.12 -0.68 6.50
CA THR A 74 -9.54 0.21 5.40
C THR A 74 -8.52 1.31 5.21
N ASP A 75 -8.25 1.63 3.94
CA ASP A 75 -7.34 2.71 3.60
C ASP A 75 -7.80 3.46 2.35
N SER A 76 -7.35 4.71 2.21
CA SER A 76 -7.71 5.62 1.12
C SER A 76 -6.46 6.11 0.42
N TYR A 77 -6.42 5.94 -0.89
CA TYR A 77 -5.26 6.21 -1.73
C TYR A 77 -5.48 7.45 -2.59
N VAL A 78 -4.56 8.40 -2.46
CA VAL A 78 -4.63 9.72 -3.10
C VAL A 78 -3.29 10.12 -3.72
N VAL A 79 -2.45 9.16 -4.05
CA VAL A 79 -1.10 9.38 -4.60
C VAL A 79 -1.12 10.27 -5.84
N GLN A 80 -0.14 11.14 -5.96
CA GLN A 80 0.08 11.98 -7.12
C GLN A 80 1.56 11.94 -7.54
N PRO A 81 1.85 11.60 -8.82
CA PRO A 81 0.92 11.20 -9.89
C PRO A 81 0.32 9.81 -9.64
N ALA A 82 -0.83 9.51 -10.27
CA ALA A 82 -1.50 8.21 -10.17
C ALA A 82 -0.71 7.05 -10.78
N PHE A 83 0.23 7.35 -11.68
CA PHE A 83 1.16 6.40 -12.31
C PHE A 83 2.59 6.81 -11.97
N PHE A 84 3.42 5.84 -11.59
CA PHE A 84 4.81 6.04 -11.18
C PHE A 84 5.66 4.82 -11.55
N PRO A 85 6.99 4.91 -11.55
CA PRO A 85 7.84 3.78 -11.90
C PRO A 85 7.56 2.52 -11.08
N GLY A 86 7.19 1.44 -11.75
CA GLY A 86 6.89 0.15 -11.16
C GLY A 86 5.45 -0.04 -10.66
N GLY A 87 4.55 0.97 -10.81
CA GLY A 87 3.16 0.83 -10.38
C GLY A 87 2.25 2.00 -10.68
N ASN A 88 1.06 1.92 -10.09
CA ASN A 88 0.04 2.96 -10.14
C ASN A 88 -0.81 2.90 -8.86
N ILE A 89 -1.73 3.83 -8.70
CA ILE A 89 -2.63 3.90 -7.55
C ILE A 89 -3.43 2.61 -7.31
N GLY A 90 -3.75 1.84 -8.37
CA GLY A 90 -4.44 0.55 -8.23
C GLY A 90 -3.57 -0.52 -7.56
N LYS A 91 -2.26 -0.52 -7.85
CA LYS A 91 -1.30 -1.39 -7.16
C LYS A 91 -1.26 -1.08 -5.66
N LEU A 92 -1.12 0.21 -5.32
CA LEU A 92 -1.14 0.67 -3.93
C LEU A 92 -2.42 0.24 -3.22
N ALA A 93 -3.58 0.48 -3.83
CA ALA A 93 -4.88 0.25 -3.22
C ALA A 93 -5.13 -1.21 -2.83
N VAL A 94 -4.58 -2.16 -3.59
CA VAL A 94 -4.68 -3.58 -3.23
C VAL A 94 -3.60 -3.96 -2.23
N CYS A 95 -2.34 -3.60 -2.51
CA CYS A 95 -1.20 -4.01 -1.68
C CYS A 95 -1.30 -3.46 -0.26
N GLY A 96 -1.60 -2.17 -0.07
CA GLY A 96 -1.64 -1.55 1.25
C GLY A 96 -2.66 -2.21 2.18
N THR A 97 -3.93 -2.34 1.75
CA THR A 97 -4.95 -2.99 2.58
C THR A 97 -4.66 -4.48 2.83
N VAL A 98 -4.09 -5.20 1.85
CA VAL A 98 -3.64 -6.59 2.03
C VAL A 98 -2.50 -6.67 3.06
N ASN A 99 -1.56 -5.73 3.00
CA ASN A 99 -0.43 -5.66 3.92
C ASN A 99 -0.90 -5.34 5.35
N ASP A 100 -1.81 -4.39 5.53
CA ASP A 100 -2.43 -4.09 6.83
C ASP A 100 -3.03 -5.33 7.48
N LEU A 101 -3.79 -6.11 6.70
CA LEU A 101 -4.36 -7.36 7.21
C LEU A 101 -3.27 -8.36 7.59
N ALA A 102 -2.21 -8.48 6.78
CA ALA A 102 -1.08 -9.35 7.05
C ALA A 102 -0.29 -8.90 8.29
N MET A 103 -0.15 -7.58 8.55
CA MET A 103 0.49 -7.06 9.76
C MET A 103 -0.26 -7.45 11.04
N ASN A 104 -1.56 -7.74 10.94
CA ASN A 104 -2.35 -8.33 12.04
C ASN A 104 -2.23 -9.86 12.15
N GLY A 105 -1.39 -10.49 11.31
CA GLY A 105 -1.25 -11.94 11.21
C GLY A 105 -2.44 -12.62 10.53
N ALA A 106 -3.31 -11.85 9.87
CA ALA A 106 -4.49 -12.38 9.20
C ALA A 106 -4.17 -12.85 7.78
N VAL A 107 -4.85 -13.90 7.32
CA VAL A 107 -4.91 -14.33 5.92
C VAL A 107 -5.96 -13.47 5.23
N PRO A 108 -5.59 -12.50 4.37
CA PRO A 108 -6.54 -11.69 3.64
C PRO A 108 -7.42 -12.56 2.73
N GLN A 109 -8.70 -12.23 2.61
CA GLN A 109 -9.66 -12.98 1.81
C GLN A 109 -10.41 -12.11 0.82
N TYR A 110 -11.02 -11.04 1.29
CA TYR A 110 -11.91 -10.20 0.49
C TYR A 110 -11.58 -8.72 0.68
N LEU A 111 -11.71 -7.97 -0.43
CA LEU A 111 -11.68 -6.51 -0.42
C LEU A 111 -12.98 -5.94 -0.99
N SER A 112 -13.35 -4.77 -0.51
CA SER A 112 -14.21 -3.83 -1.22
C SER A 112 -13.35 -2.82 -1.99
N CYS A 113 -13.93 -2.17 -3.02
CA CYS A 113 -13.26 -1.14 -3.79
C CYS A 113 -14.21 0.03 -4.08
N GLY A 114 -13.97 1.17 -3.44
CA GLY A 114 -14.63 2.44 -3.73
C GLY A 114 -13.78 3.27 -4.68
N LEU A 115 -14.36 3.73 -5.79
CA LEU A 115 -13.71 4.56 -6.80
C LEU A 115 -14.35 5.96 -6.82
N ILE A 116 -13.53 7.01 -6.72
CA ILE A 116 -13.93 8.39 -6.98
C ILE A 116 -13.16 8.86 -8.21
N LEU A 117 -13.88 9.03 -9.33
CA LEU A 117 -13.32 9.33 -10.63
C LEU A 117 -13.57 10.79 -11.00
N GLU A 118 -12.54 11.46 -11.51
CA GLU A 118 -12.69 12.79 -12.07
C GLU A 118 -13.33 12.73 -13.47
N GLU A 119 -14.26 13.63 -13.75
CA GLU A 119 -14.76 13.84 -15.11
C GLU A 119 -13.61 14.25 -16.04
N GLY A 120 -13.40 13.49 -17.10
CA GLY A 120 -12.29 13.69 -18.04
C GLY A 120 -11.16 12.67 -17.91
N LEU A 121 -11.17 11.81 -16.89
CA LEU A 121 -10.24 10.66 -16.82
C LEU A 121 -10.37 9.81 -18.09
N ALA A 122 -9.24 9.48 -18.71
CA ALA A 122 -9.22 8.60 -19.89
C ALA A 122 -9.61 7.16 -19.50
N PHE A 123 -10.38 6.49 -20.34
CA PHE A 123 -10.75 5.11 -20.07
C PHE A 123 -9.58 4.15 -20.16
N GLU A 124 -8.57 4.47 -20.95
CA GLU A 124 -7.31 3.71 -21.01
C GLU A 124 -6.57 3.74 -19.68
N GLU A 125 -6.52 4.90 -19.01
CA GLU A 125 -5.91 5.04 -17.68
C GLU A 125 -6.70 4.25 -16.63
N LEU A 126 -8.04 4.34 -16.66
CA LEU A 126 -8.90 3.56 -15.77
C LEU A 126 -8.73 2.05 -15.99
N ASP A 127 -8.73 1.60 -17.25
CA ASP A 127 -8.56 0.18 -17.61
C ASP A 127 -7.23 -0.37 -17.10
N GLU A 128 -6.15 0.40 -17.22
CA GLU A 128 -4.84 0.02 -16.72
C GLU A 128 -4.80 -0.08 -15.18
N ILE A 129 -5.42 0.88 -14.47
CA ILE A 129 -5.50 0.87 -13.01
C ILE A 129 -6.25 -0.38 -12.53
N LEU A 130 -7.42 -0.66 -13.12
CA LEU A 130 -8.25 -1.82 -12.75
C LEU A 130 -7.57 -3.15 -13.10
N ARG A 131 -6.87 -3.21 -14.23
CA ARG A 131 -6.04 -4.38 -14.60
C ARG A 131 -4.96 -4.63 -13.55
N THR A 132 -4.24 -3.59 -13.14
CA THR A 132 -3.20 -3.71 -12.10
C THR A 132 -3.78 -4.15 -10.76
N MET A 133 -4.96 -3.63 -10.37
CA MET A 133 -5.65 -4.10 -9.16
C MET A 133 -5.97 -5.60 -9.22
N ALA A 134 -6.47 -6.08 -10.37
CA ALA A 134 -6.77 -7.50 -10.55
C ALA A 134 -5.52 -8.39 -10.51
N GLU A 135 -4.42 -7.93 -11.10
CA GLU A 135 -3.12 -8.62 -11.03
C GLU A 135 -2.64 -8.75 -9.58
N MET A 136 -2.71 -7.67 -8.80
CA MET A 136 -2.32 -7.69 -7.39
C MET A 136 -3.27 -8.54 -6.53
N ALA A 137 -4.57 -8.47 -6.77
CA ALA A 137 -5.56 -9.32 -6.10
C ALA A 137 -5.26 -10.81 -6.36
N THR A 138 -4.94 -11.16 -7.60
CA THR A 138 -4.52 -12.52 -7.98
C THR A 138 -3.21 -12.92 -7.28
N ALA A 139 -2.21 -12.04 -7.30
CA ALA A 139 -0.92 -12.26 -6.64
C ALA A 139 -1.09 -12.47 -5.13
N ALA A 140 -1.97 -11.70 -4.48
CA ALA A 140 -2.30 -11.83 -3.06
C ALA A 140 -3.25 -12.99 -2.74
N ASN A 141 -3.84 -13.64 -3.75
CA ASN A 141 -4.89 -14.66 -3.60
C ASN A 141 -6.11 -14.15 -2.84
N ILE A 142 -6.59 -12.95 -3.20
CA ILE A 142 -7.80 -12.32 -2.65
C ILE A 142 -8.81 -12.02 -3.75
N GLN A 143 -10.05 -11.72 -3.36
CA GLN A 143 -11.10 -11.29 -4.28
C GLN A 143 -11.62 -9.91 -3.90
N ILE A 144 -11.86 -9.07 -4.92
CA ILE A 144 -12.63 -7.84 -4.77
C ILE A 144 -14.09 -8.21 -5.00
N VAL A 145 -14.90 -8.11 -3.95
CA VAL A 145 -16.24 -8.73 -3.91
C VAL A 145 -17.40 -7.72 -3.87
N THR A 146 -17.10 -6.46 -3.66
CA THR A 146 -18.07 -5.36 -3.65
C THR A 146 -17.37 -4.04 -3.90
N GLY A 147 -18.12 -3.00 -4.25
CA GLY A 147 -17.55 -1.67 -4.44
C GLY A 147 -18.60 -0.62 -4.76
N ASP A 148 -18.14 0.60 -4.93
CA ASP A 148 -18.96 1.73 -5.38
C ASP A 148 -18.15 2.61 -6.34
N THR A 149 -18.83 3.33 -7.23
CA THR A 149 -18.19 4.25 -8.16
C THR A 149 -18.92 5.58 -8.17
N LYS A 150 -18.19 6.65 -7.88
CA LYS A 150 -18.67 8.02 -8.01
C LYS A 150 -17.87 8.76 -9.07
N VAL A 151 -18.53 9.64 -9.80
CA VAL A 151 -17.87 10.57 -10.71
C VAL A 151 -18.12 11.98 -10.21
N VAL A 152 -17.02 12.73 -10.03
CA VAL A 152 -17.03 14.13 -9.58
C VAL A 152 -16.58 15.04 -10.71
N LYS A 153 -16.83 16.35 -10.56
CA LYS A 153 -16.44 17.33 -11.58
C LYS A 153 -14.92 17.46 -11.68
N LYS A 154 -14.47 17.91 -12.84
CA LYS A 154 -13.06 18.22 -13.06
C LYS A 154 -12.55 19.23 -12.02
N GLY A 155 -11.41 18.92 -11.39
CA GLY A 155 -10.77 19.71 -10.34
C GLY A 155 -11.23 19.40 -8.91
N GLU A 156 -12.17 18.44 -8.72
CA GLU A 156 -12.60 18.01 -7.38
C GLU A 156 -11.75 16.85 -6.82
N VAL A 157 -11.07 16.12 -7.69
CA VAL A 157 -10.03 15.12 -7.33
C VAL A 157 -8.92 15.16 -8.39
N ASP A 158 -7.79 14.52 -8.14
CA ASP A 158 -6.73 14.35 -9.14
C ASP A 158 -6.89 13.02 -9.86
N LYS A 159 -7.59 13.02 -10.98
CA LYS A 159 -7.91 11.88 -11.83
C LYS A 159 -8.75 10.80 -11.13
N ILE A 160 -8.24 10.19 -10.06
CA ILE A 160 -8.87 9.08 -9.36
C ILE A 160 -8.38 9.01 -7.91
N TYR A 161 -9.31 8.77 -6.98
CA TYR A 161 -9.03 8.30 -5.63
C TYR A 161 -9.67 6.94 -5.43
N ILE A 162 -9.00 6.09 -4.66
CA ILE A 162 -9.43 4.72 -4.39
C ILE A 162 -9.49 4.51 -2.87
N ASN A 163 -10.60 3.95 -2.39
CA ASN A 163 -10.67 3.40 -1.04
C ASN A 163 -10.86 1.90 -1.14
N THR A 164 -10.07 1.15 -0.39
CA THR A 164 -10.28 -0.29 -0.18
C THR A 164 -10.51 -0.57 1.29
N ALA A 165 -11.39 -1.52 1.56
CA ALA A 165 -11.53 -2.11 2.89
C ALA A 165 -11.48 -3.62 2.74
N GLY A 166 -10.81 -4.29 3.69
CA GLY A 166 -10.55 -5.71 3.59
C GLY A 166 -10.80 -6.48 4.88
N ILE A 167 -11.08 -7.75 4.71
CA ILE A 167 -11.19 -8.70 5.82
C ILE A 167 -10.26 -9.89 5.61
N GLY A 168 -9.74 -10.41 6.73
CA GLY A 168 -8.91 -11.60 6.75
C GLY A 168 -9.10 -12.38 8.04
N MET A 169 -8.89 -13.69 7.97
CA MET A 169 -8.97 -14.57 9.14
C MET A 169 -7.62 -14.70 9.82
N ILE A 170 -7.59 -14.55 11.13
CA ILE A 170 -6.37 -14.76 11.94
C ILE A 170 -6.32 -16.24 12.32
N PRO A 171 -5.26 -16.98 11.91
CA PRO A 171 -5.10 -18.39 12.28
C PRO A 171 -5.02 -18.60 13.80
N ASP A 172 -5.48 -19.76 14.26
CA ASP A 172 -5.39 -20.12 15.66
C ASP A 172 -3.93 -20.12 16.15
N GLY A 173 -3.71 -19.60 17.35
CA GLY A 173 -2.38 -19.51 17.96
C GLY A 173 -1.54 -18.31 17.49
N ILE A 174 -1.98 -17.54 16.49
CA ILE A 174 -1.35 -16.29 16.09
C ILE A 174 -1.89 -15.15 16.96
N ASP A 175 -0.97 -14.45 17.61
CA ASP A 175 -1.26 -13.27 18.45
C ASP A 175 -0.16 -12.24 18.21
N ILE A 176 -0.45 -11.21 17.44
CA ILE A 176 0.47 -10.16 16.97
C ILE A 176 0.03 -8.84 17.58
N GLY A 177 0.97 -8.12 18.19
CA GLY A 177 0.65 -6.79 18.72
C GLY A 177 1.68 -6.25 19.70
N PRO A 178 1.60 -4.95 20.04
CA PRO A 178 2.56 -4.28 20.94
C PRO A 178 2.65 -4.94 22.33
N HIS A 179 1.57 -5.56 22.81
CA HIS A 179 1.50 -6.27 24.10
C HIS A 179 2.39 -7.52 24.14
N ARG A 180 2.84 -8.02 22.99
CA ARG A 180 3.72 -9.18 22.85
C ARG A 180 5.20 -8.81 22.89
N VAL A 181 5.52 -7.55 22.58
CA VAL A 181 6.91 -7.09 22.50
C VAL A 181 7.52 -6.97 23.91
N LYS A 182 8.72 -7.52 24.08
CA LYS A 182 9.49 -7.48 25.34
C LYS A 182 10.89 -6.98 25.04
N ALA A 183 11.61 -6.59 26.10
CA ALA A 183 13.04 -6.27 25.98
C ALA A 183 13.86 -7.50 25.58
N GLY A 184 14.87 -7.28 24.76
CA GLY A 184 15.77 -8.31 24.26
C GLY A 184 15.35 -8.98 22.97
N MET A 185 14.18 -8.61 22.38
CA MET A 185 13.76 -9.11 21.08
C MET A 185 14.51 -8.44 19.93
N ASP A 186 14.70 -9.17 18.86
CA ASP A 186 15.35 -8.71 17.64
C ASP A 186 14.37 -7.98 16.71
N ILE A 187 14.87 -6.96 16.00
CA ILE A 187 14.11 -6.18 15.03
C ILE A 187 14.69 -6.45 13.64
N ILE A 188 13.87 -7.04 12.77
CA ILE A 188 14.22 -7.37 11.38
C ILE A 188 13.46 -6.41 10.46
N LEU A 189 14.14 -5.96 9.40
CA LEU A 189 13.57 -5.21 8.29
C LEU A 189 13.66 -6.05 7.03
N SER A 190 12.60 -6.13 6.23
CA SER A 190 12.54 -7.04 5.08
C SER A 190 13.35 -6.59 3.86
N GLY A 191 13.88 -5.35 3.82
CA GLY A 191 14.71 -4.89 2.70
C GLY A 191 15.01 -3.40 2.73
N ALA A 192 15.53 -2.87 1.62
CA ALA A 192 15.89 -1.46 1.47
C ALA A 192 14.72 -0.52 1.63
N ILE A 193 14.96 0.68 2.20
CA ILE A 193 13.93 1.69 2.46
C ILE A 193 14.01 2.87 1.50
N GLY A 194 12.86 3.53 1.29
CA GLY A 194 12.74 4.78 0.55
C GLY A 194 12.43 4.63 -0.94
N ASP A 195 12.47 3.44 -1.51
CA ASP A 195 12.26 3.19 -2.94
C ASP A 195 10.92 3.75 -3.44
N HIS A 196 9.82 3.47 -2.73
CA HIS A 196 8.50 3.97 -3.11
C HIS A 196 8.46 5.49 -3.18
N SER A 197 8.84 6.13 -2.09
CA SER A 197 8.81 7.59 -1.99
C SER A 197 9.62 8.25 -3.09
N ILE A 198 10.83 7.76 -3.34
CA ILE A 198 11.71 8.36 -4.35
C ILE A 198 11.23 8.06 -5.78
N ALA A 199 10.66 6.88 -6.04
CA ALA A 199 10.06 6.57 -7.34
C ALA A 199 8.89 7.51 -7.67
N VAL A 200 7.97 7.75 -6.71
CA VAL A 200 6.84 8.68 -6.89
C VAL A 200 7.31 10.12 -7.02
N MET A 201 8.25 10.55 -6.18
CA MET A 201 8.81 11.90 -6.24
C MET A 201 9.58 12.17 -7.52
N GLY A 202 10.39 11.21 -7.96
CA GLY A 202 11.11 11.29 -9.23
C GLY A 202 10.15 11.61 -10.38
N GLN A 203 9.06 10.86 -10.47
CA GLN A 203 8.01 11.12 -11.46
C GLN A 203 7.34 12.50 -11.28
N ARG A 204 7.09 12.93 -10.04
CA ARG A 204 6.47 14.23 -9.72
C ARG A 204 7.35 15.41 -10.11
N PHE A 205 8.64 15.30 -9.92
CA PHE A 205 9.61 16.36 -10.24
C PHE A 205 10.23 16.25 -11.63
N GLY A 206 9.83 15.25 -12.43
CA GLY A 206 10.37 15.03 -13.77
C GLY A 206 11.82 14.55 -13.75
N LEU A 207 12.25 13.90 -12.66
CA LEU A 207 13.53 13.21 -12.59
C LEU A 207 13.36 11.83 -13.26
N ASP A 208 14.15 11.55 -14.27
CA ASP A 208 14.09 10.25 -14.97
C ASP A 208 14.88 9.20 -14.20
N LEU A 209 14.20 8.60 -13.21
CA LEU A 209 14.73 7.51 -12.39
C LEU A 209 14.11 6.16 -12.77
N SER A 210 13.26 6.11 -13.80
CA SER A 210 12.43 4.93 -14.11
C SER A 210 13.22 3.68 -14.49
N ASP A 211 14.41 3.83 -15.03
CA ASP A 211 15.28 2.72 -15.42
C ASP A 211 16.07 2.14 -14.22
N SER A 212 16.37 2.97 -13.21
CA SER A 212 17.21 2.60 -12.07
C SER A 212 16.41 2.34 -10.78
N LEU A 213 15.26 2.99 -10.59
CA LEU A 213 14.48 2.90 -9.37
C LEU A 213 12.99 2.70 -9.66
N LYS A 214 12.40 1.72 -9.00
CA LYS A 214 10.97 1.42 -9.04
C LYS A 214 10.41 1.36 -7.62
N THR A 215 9.10 1.61 -7.50
CA THR A 215 8.41 1.39 -6.22
C THR A 215 8.62 -0.04 -5.72
N ASP A 216 8.79 -0.17 -4.42
CA ASP A 216 8.82 -1.46 -3.70
C ASP A 216 7.42 -2.04 -3.48
N CYS A 217 6.35 -1.31 -3.83
CA CYS A 217 4.97 -1.73 -3.59
C CYS A 217 4.71 -3.17 -4.04
N ALA A 218 4.31 -4.02 -3.10
CA ALA A 218 4.05 -5.45 -3.32
C ALA A 218 3.13 -6.03 -2.23
N PRO A 219 2.36 -7.10 -2.52
CA PRO A 219 1.58 -7.79 -1.52
C PRO A 219 2.47 -8.70 -0.67
N LEU A 220 2.59 -8.43 0.62
CA LEU A 220 3.48 -9.12 1.56
C LEU A 220 2.85 -10.34 2.25
N ASN A 221 1.55 -10.55 2.08
CA ASN A 221 0.80 -11.56 2.83
C ASN A 221 1.39 -12.96 2.73
N LYS A 222 1.86 -13.39 1.56
CA LYS A 222 2.46 -14.72 1.38
C LYS A 222 3.77 -14.87 2.14
N MET A 223 4.64 -13.86 2.06
CA MET A 223 5.91 -13.82 2.79
C MET A 223 5.69 -13.80 4.30
N VAL A 224 4.79 -12.96 4.79
CA VAL A 224 4.42 -12.88 6.20
C VAL A 224 3.86 -14.21 6.70
N HIS A 225 2.93 -14.83 5.96
CA HIS A 225 2.39 -16.13 6.35
C HIS A 225 3.43 -17.24 6.37
N ALA A 226 4.37 -17.27 5.42
CA ALA A 226 5.46 -18.23 5.45
C ALA A 226 6.32 -18.10 6.71
N VAL A 227 6.54 -16.88 7.19
CA VAL A 227 7.23 -16.64 8.49
C VAL A 227 6.37 -17.15 9.65
N LEU A 228 5.07 -16.78 9.69
CA LEU A 228 4.17 -17.20 10.78
C LEU A 228 3.98 -18.70 10.82
N ASP A 229 3.88 -19.38 9.69
CA ASP A 229 3.81 -20.84 9.59
C ASP A 229 5.09 -21.52 10.12
N LYS A 230 6.24 -20.88 9.96
CA LYS A 230 7.53 -21.40 10.38
C LYS A 230 7.80 -21.23 11.86
N VAL A 231 7.52 -20.05 12.41
CA VAL A 231 7.93 -19.69 13.79
C VAL A 231 6.76 -19.30 14.71
N GLY A 232 5.55 -19.12 14.17
CA GLY A 232 4.31 -18.94 14.90
C GLY A 232 4.36 -17.80 15.91
N SER A 233 4.01 -18.11 17.15
CA SER A 233 3.91 -17.14 18.26
C SER A 233 5.26 -16.51 18.69
N GLN A 234 6.38 -16.88 18.08
CA GLN A 234 7.68 -16.27 18.32
C GLN A 234 7.85 -14.94 17.54
N VAL A 235 6.93 -14.63 16.63
CA VAL A 235 6.75 -13.27 16.11
C VAL A 235 5.85 -12.50 17.09
N ALA A 236 6.37 -11.41 17.64
CA ALA A 236 5.63 -10.58 18.60
C ALA A 236 4.86 -9.47 17.89
N LEU A 237 5.45 -8.85 16.86
CA LEU A 237 4.85 -7.70 16.17
C LEU A 237 5.27 -7.69 14.70
N LEU A 238 4.35 -7.25 13.87
CA LEU A 238 4.55 -6.93 12.45
C LEU A 238 4.05 -5.50 12.21
N ARG A 239 4.78 -4.70 11.44
CA ARG A 239 4.37 -3.36 10.99
C ARG A 239 4.96 -3.08 9.61
N ASP A 240 4.18 -2.47 8.75
CA ASP A 240 4.66 -1.92 7.50
C ASP A 240 5.10 -0.46 7.67
N PRO A 241 6.30 -0.07 7.25
CA PRO A 241 6.83 1.28 7.41
C PRO A 241 6.33 2.21 6.28
N THR A 242 5.01 2.42 6.21
CA THR A 242 4.35 3.31 5.25
C THR A 242 4.55 4.78 5.60
N ARG A 243 3.50 5.56 5.86
CA ARG A 243 3.63 6.99 6.20
C ARG A 243 4.51 7.23 7.42
N GLY A 244 5.44 8.19 7.27
CA GLY A 244 6.45 8.47 8.30
C GLY A 244 7.57 7.44 8.38
N GLY A 245 7.55 6.41 7.51
CA GLY A 245 8.63 5.47 7.28
C GLY A 245 9.03 4.62 8.49
N LEU A 246 10.22 4.05 8.40
CA LEU A 246 10.81 3.21 9.44
C LEU A 246 10.98 3.97 10.77
N GLY A 247 11.34 5.25 10.71
CA GLY A 247 11.57 6.07 11.91
C GLY A 247 10.30 6.19 12.77
N THR A 248 9.16 6.49 12.14
CA THR A 248 7.86 6.57 12.82
C THR A 248 7.44 5.23 13.38
N VAL A 249 7.53 4.16 12.60
CA VAL A 249 7.17 2.81 13.05
C VAL A 249 7.99 2.36 14.26
N LEU A 250 9.31 2.56 14.25
CA LEU A 250 10.15 2.22 15.40
C LEU A 250 9.77 3.01 16.65
N LYS A 251 9.45 4.31 16.50
CA LYS A 251 9.02 5.15 17.63
C LYS A 251 7.68 4.69 18.18
N GLU A 252 6.71 4.39 17.32
CA GLU A 252 5.41 3.85 17.73
C GLU A 252 5.56 2.50 18.45
N ILE A 253 6.41 1.60 17.96
CA ILE A 253 6.71 0.33 18.64
C ILE A 253 7.27 0.58 20.03
N ALA A 254 8.25 1.49 20.18
CA ALA A 254 8.85 1.80 21.46
C ALA A 254 7.82 2.34 22.46
N ASP A 255 6.93 3.24 22.01
CA ASP A 255 5.91 3.86 22.86
C ASP A 255 4.80 2.88 23.23
N GLN A 256 4.24 2.17 22.25
CA GLN A 256 3.10 1.27 22.50
C GLN A 256 3.49 0.03 23.30
N SER A 257 4.71 -0.46 23.10
CA SER A 257 5.22 -1.66 23.78
C SER A 257 5.96 -1.34 25.09
N GLN A 258 6.15 -0.07 25.43
CA GLN A 258 6.87 0.38 26.61
C GLN A 258 8.28 -0.23 26.72
N VAL A 259 9.02 -0.22 25.62
CA VAL A 259 10.42 -0.67 25.52
C VAL A 259 11.31 0.45 24.98
N GLY A 260 12.62 0.37 25.20
CA GLY A 260 13.60 1.13 24.43
C GLY A 260 13.92 0.37 23.13
N ILE A 261 14.40 1.07 22.13
CA ILE A 261 14.88 0.46 20.87
C ILE A 261 16.28 0.98 20.57
N LYS A 262 17.17 0.08 20.15
CA LYS A 262 18.45 0.40 19.56
C LYS A 262 18.52 -0.19 18.16
N VAL A 263 18.82 0.64 17.18
CA VAL A 263 19.07 0.23 15.79
C VAL A 263 20.46 0.68 15.33
N GLU A 264 21.05 -0.05 14.40
CA GLU A 264 22.36 0.25 13.80
C GLU A 264 22.13 0.87 12.41
N GLU A 265 22.57 2.12 12.20
CA GLU A 265 22.39 2.85 10.93
C GLU A 265 22.97 2.06 9.75
N THR A 266 24.17 1.49 9.93
CA THR A 266 24.87 0.73 8.88
C THR A 266 24.23 -0.60 8.54
N ALA A 267 23.27 -1.06 9.35
CA ALA A 267 22.51 -2.28 9.09
C ALA A 267 21.22 -2.01 8.29
N ILE A 268 20.79 -0.76 8.17
CA ILE A 268 19.58 -0.40 7.43
C ILE A 268 19.92 -0.25 5.95
N PRO A 269 19.41 -1.12 5.06
CA PRO A 269 19.70 -1.01 3.63
C PRO A 269 19.00 0.18 3.01
N VAL A 270 19.72 0.96 2.23
CA VAL A 270 19.25 2.08 1.43
C VAL A 270 19.95 2.02 0.08
N HIS A 271 19.22 2.02 -1.03
CA HIS A 271 19.82 1.99 -2.36
C HIS A 271 20.53 3.32 -2.68
N ASP A 272 21.61 3.26 -3.45
CA ASP A 272 22.43 4.44 -3.77
C ASP A 272 21.60 5.54 -4.47
N GLU A 273 20.64 5.18 -5.29
CA GLU A 273 19.72 6.10 -5.96
C GLU A 273 18.85 6.86 -4.94
N VAL A 274 18.33 6.14 -3.94
CA VAL A 274 17.55 6.73 -2.85
C VAL A 274 18.41 7.68 -2.04
N GLN A 275 19.59 7.22 -1.61
CA GLN A 275 20.52 8.03 -0.83
C GLN A 275 20.92 9.30 -1.58
N SER A 276 21.24 9.19 -2.88
CA SER A 276 21.64 10.33 -3.72
C SER A 276 20.55 11.39 -3.82
N VAL A 277 19.29 10.99 -3.99
CA VAL A 277 18.16 11.94 -4.02
C VAL A 277 17.92 12.55 -2.66
N CYS A 278 18.03 11.77 -1.58
CA CYS A 278 17.91 12.26 -0.21
C CYS A 278 18.97 13.31 0.12
N ASP A 279 20.22 13.07 -0.28
CA ASP A 279 21.34 14.02 -0.06
C ASP A 279 21.09 15.35 -0.80
N ILE A 280 20.56 15.30 -2.02
CA ILE A 280 20.25 16.51 -2.81
C ILE A 280 19.09 17.30 -2.21
N LEU A 281 18.02 16.60 -1.76
CA LEU A 281 16.78 17.24 -1.31
C LEU A 281 16.75 17.50 0.20
N GLY A 282 17.75 17.00 0.95
CA GLY A 282 17.82 17.12 2.41
C GLY A 282 16.79 16.24 3.13
N TYR A 283 16.42 15.09 2.54
CA TYR A 283 15.51 14.14 3.15
C TYR A 283 16.28 13.08 3.97
N ASP A 284 15.62 12.58 5.00
CA ASP A 284 16.12 11.45 5.80
C ASP A 284 15.42 10.17 5.33
N PRO A 285 16.15 9.17 4.79
CA PRO A 285 15.56 7.91 4.33
C PRO A 285 14.70 7.19 5.37
N LEU A 286 15.01 7.37 6.66
CA LEU A 286 14.24 6.74 7.75
C LEU A 286 12.76 7.13 7.77
N TYR A 287 12.42 8.28 7.22
CA TYR A 287 11.06 8.82 7.24
C TYR A 287 10.36 8.77 5.87
N LEU A 288 10.98 8.13 4.89
CA LEU A 288 10.37 7.88 3.60
C LEU A 288 9.42 6.69 3.67
N ALA A 289 8.24 6.83 3.06
CA ALA A 289 7.24 5.77 3.00
C ALA A 289 7.70 4.61 2.11
N ASN A 290 7.33 3.39 2.54
CA ASN A 290 7.59 2.14 1.83
C ASN A 290 6.26 1.38 1.71
N GLU A 291 5.99 0.77 0.57
CA GLU A 291 4.71 0.11 0.29
C GLU A 291 4.86 -1.42 0.08
N GLY A 292 6.08 -1.94 0.27
CA GLY A 292 6.42 -3.34 0.13
C GLY A 292 7.46 -3.83 1.15
N LYS A 293 7.48 -3.23 2.35
CA LYS A 293 8.39 -3.62 3.43
C LYS A 293 7.63 -3.96 4.71
N VAL A 294 8.26 -4.80 5.53
CA VAL A 294 7.77 -5.14 6.86
C VAL A 294 8.87 -5.06 7.90
N VAL A 295 8.54 -4.53 9.06
CA VAL A 295 9.33 -4.57 10.29
C VAL A 295 8.78 -5.70 11.15
N LEU A 296 9.63 -6.65 11.53
CA LEU A 296 9.28 -7.77 12.40
C LEU A 296 10.00 -7.63 13.74
N VAL A 297 9.27 -7.83 14.85
CA VAL A 297 9.87 -8.00 16.17
C VAL A 297 9.71 -9.45 16.57
N VAL A 298 10.84 -10.13 16.78
CA VAL A 298 10.87 -11.59 16.96
C VAL A 298 11.71 -12.01 18.17
N GLU A 299 11.45 -13.20 18.72
CA GLU A 299 12.34 -13.80 19.72
C GLU A 299 13.71 -14.08 19.08
N PRO A 300 14.84 -13.78 19.76
CA PRO A 300 16.18 -13.95 19.18
C PRO A 300 16.50 -15.38 18.73
N ALA A 301 15.87 -16.37 19.34
CA ALA A 301 16.07 -17.78 19.01
C ALA A 301 15.62 -18.15 17.59
N VAL A 302 14.79 -17.32 16.94
CA VAL A 302 14.26 -17.60 15.60
C VAL A 302 14.73 -16.63 14.53
N THR A 303 15.57 -15.65 14.86
CA THR A 303 16.03 -14.61 13.94
C THR A 303 16.59 -15.19 12.65
N ASP A 304 17.50 -16.17 12.72
CA ASP A 304 18.08 -16.80 11.53
C ASP A 304 17.05 -17.56 10.69
N GLN A 305 16.06 -18.19 11.35
CA GLN A 305 15.00 -18.90 10.65
C GLN A 305 14.06 -17.91 9.91
N VAL A 306 13.75 -16.79 10.54
CA VAL A 306 12.95 -15.72 9.93
C VAL A 306 13.68 -15.12 8.73
N LEU A 307 14.96 -14.77 8.87
CA LEU A 307 15.78 -14.26 7.77
C LEU A 307 15.86 -15.27 6.61
N GLN A 308 16.05 -16.55 6.91
CA GLN A 308 16.07 -17.61 5.89
C GLN A 308 14.73 -17.69 5.11
N VAL A 309 13.60 -17.55 5.79
CA VAL A 309 12.28 -17.55 5.13
C VAL A 309 12.14 -16.30 4.27
N LEU A 310 12.43 -15.11 4.82
CA LEU A 310 12.32 -13.85 4.09
C LEU A 310 13.15 -13.84 2.81
N HIS A 311 14.41 -14.29 2.88
CA HIS A 311 15.32 -14.37 1.72
C HIS A 311 14.81 -15.30 0.59
N GLY A 312 13.80 -16.14 0.85
CA GLY A 312 13.14 -16.96 -0.16
C GLY A 312 12.12 -16.20 -1.02
N PHE A 313 11.81 -14.95 -0.68
CA PHE A 313 10.87 -14.08 -1.40
C PHE A 313 11.59 -12.88 -2.02
N GLU A 314 11.09 -12.39 -3.15
CA GLU A 314 11.66 -11.22 -3.82
C GLU A 314 11.66 -9.99 -2.90
N GLU A 315 10.54 -9.78 -2.17
CA GLU A 315 10.32 -8.66 -1.26
C GLU A 315 11.17 -8.74 0.02
N GLY A 316 11.77 -9.90 0.28
CA GLY A 316 12.58 -10.18 1.47
C GLY A 316 14.06 -10.49 1.18
N LYS A 317 14.52 -10.39 -0.08
CA LYS A 317 15.91 -10.74 -0.46
C LYS A 317 16.97 -9.99 0.32
N GLU A 318 16.69 -8.75 0.69
CA GLU A 318 17.60 -7.89 1.45
C GLU A 318 17.21 -7.79 2.92
N ALA A 319 16.44 -8.76 3.42
CA ALA A 319 16.03 -8.79 4.82
C ALA A 319 17.26 -8.86 5.75
N VAL A 320 17.22 -8.08 6.82
CA VAL A 320 18.35 -7.93 7.72
C VAL A 320 17.92 -7.62 9.14
N LEU A 321 18.72 -8.07 10.11
CA LEU A 321 18.62 -7.67 11.51
C LEU A 321 19.13 -6.23 11.66
N ILE A 322 18.24 -5.29 12.02
CA ILE A 322 18.61 -3.87 12.15
C ILE A 322 18.83 -3.41 13.60
N GLY A 323 18.35 -4.17 14.57
CA GLY A 323 18.45 -3.75 15.98
C GLY A 323 17.72 -4.65 16.94
N LYS A 324 17.47 -4.13 18.13
CA LYS A 324 16.79 -4.85 19.22
C LYS A 324 16.04 -3.94 20.17
N THR A 325 15.09 -4.53 20.88
CA THR A 325 14.37 -3.90 22.00
C THR A 325 15.18 -3.99 23.30
N LEU A 326 14.99 -3.02 24.18
CA LEU A 326 15.74 -2.85 25.43
C LEU A 326 14.81 -2.64 26.62
N ASP A 327 15.27 -3.00 27.82
CA ASP A 327 14.60 -2.75 29.10
C ASP A 327 14.88 -1.36 29.70
N LYS A 328 15.65 -0.55 28.99
CA LYS A 328 16.04 0.82 29.35
C LYS A 328 15.69 1.80 28.25
N ASN A 329 15.69 3.09 28.59
CA ASN A 329 15.31 4.17 27.64
C ASN A 329 13.92 3.95 27.05
N ILE A 330 12.97 3.57 27.90
CA ILE A 330 11.58 3.27 27.54
C ILE A 330 10.99 4.41 26.67
N GLY A 331 10.31 4.04 25.59
CA GLY A 331 9.74 4.97 24.62
C GLY A 331 10.77 5.73 23.75
N LYS A 332 12.06 5.39 23.82
CA LYS A 332 13.09 6.04 23.04
C LYS A 332 13.70 5.09 22.01
N VAL A 333 13.97 5.64 20.83
CA VAL A 333 14.67 4.95 19.74
C VAL A 333 16.03 5.61 19.55
N GLY A 334 17.10 4.86 19.77
CA GLY A 334 18.48 5.28 19.55
C GLY A 334 19.03 4.66 18.26
N LEU A 335 19.39 5.47 17.29
CA LEU A 335 20.10 5.09 16.09
C LEU A 335 21.60 5.23 16.32
N GLN A 336 22.32 4.12 16.36
CA GLN A 336 23.79 4.11 16.41
C GLN A 336 24.32 4.49 15.03
N THR A 337 24.95 5.66 14.94
CA THR A 337 25.45 6.17 13.66
C THR A 337 26.76 5.51 13.23
N ALA A 338 27.04 5.52 11.93
CA ALA A 338 28.26 4.98 11.34
C ALA A 338 29.55 5.56 11.95
N ILE A 339 29.50 6.79 12.47
CA ILE A 339 30.66 7.48 13.13
C ILE A 339 30.71 7.26 14.63
N GLY A 340 29.88 6.37 15.20
CA GLY A 340 29.91 5.97 16.62
C GLY A 340 29.05 6.82 17.56
N GLY A 341 28.34 7.84 17.07
CA GLY A 341 27.38 8.62 17.86
C GLY A 341 26.02 7.89 17.99
N VAL A 342 25.13 8.41 18.84
CA VAL A 342 23.73 7.95 18.93
C VAL A 342 22.82 9.13 18.63
N ARG A 343 22.00 8.99 17.56
CA ARG A 343 20.92 9.92 17.23
C ARG A 343 19.60 9.39 17.82
N LEU A 344 18.81 10.26 18.41
CA LEU A 344 17.44 9.91 18.77
C LEU A 344 16.56 10.01 17.53
N VAL A 345 15.75 8.97 17.32
CA VAL A 345 14.71 8.93 16.30
C VAL A 345 13.38 9.21 17.00
N ASP A 346 12.63 10.18 16.48
CA ASP A 346 11.33 10.61 17.02
C ASP A 346 10.33 10.85 15.90
N LEU A 347 9.07 11.10 16.23
CA LEU A 347 8.05 11.45 15.25
C LEU A 347 8.40 12.77 14.55
N LEU A 348 8.19 12.84 13.24
CA LEU A 348 8.29 14.11 12.53
C LEU A 348 7.04 14.97 12.82
N GLY A 349 7.22 16.28 12.88
CA GLY A 349 6.12 17.25 12.99
C GLY A 349 5.32 17.41 11.69
N GLU A 350 5.97 17.19 10.55
CA GLU A 350 5.38 17.31 9.20
C GLU A 350 5.99 16.21 8.30
N ASP A 351 5.20 15.71 7.35
CA ASP A 351 5.67 14.74 6.37
C ASP A 351 6.68 15.36 5.41
N GLN A 352 7.79 14.67 5.15
CA GLN A 352 8.76 15.10 4.17
C GLN A 352 8.19 15.06 2.75
N VAL A 353 7.31 14.09 2.47
CA VAL A 353 6.74 13.85 1.13
C VAL A 353 5.24 13.66 1.23
N PRO A 354 4.44 14.72 0.99
CA PRO A 354 2.97 14.61 1.05
C PRO A 354 2.40 13.85 -0.15
N ARG A 355 1.24 13.20 0.06
CA ARG A 355 0.46 12.49 -0.97
C ARG A 355 1.29 11.45 -1.73
N ILE A 356 1.92 10.58 -0.98
CA ILE A 356 2.78 9.52 -1.51
C ILE A 356 2.01 8.20 -1.70
N CYS A 357 0.91 8.04 -0.98
CA CYS A 357 0.03 6.88 -1.03
C CYS A 357 -1.46 7.26 -1.07
#